data_ef6e6c70780dd081326e8f6df9ed69bf
#
_entry.id   ef6e6c70780dd081326e8f6df9ed69bf
#
_cell.length_a   1.000
_cell.length_b   1.000
_cell.length_c   1.000
_cell.angle_alpha   90.00
_cell.angle_beta   90.00
_cell.angle_gamma   90.00
#
_symmetry.space_group_name_H-M   'P 1'
#
loop_
_entity.id
_entity.type
_entity.pdbx_description
1 polymer ?
#
loop_
_entity_poly.entity_id
_entity_poly.type
_entity_poly.pdbx_seq_one_letter_code
_entity_poly.pdbx_strand_id
1 'polypeptide(L)'
;MKEIIIRTNFNKKIGLGHFFRCLYLQKLLTKKNFLVTFIIDNNIATRLTKNLNIINFGNKKFNSFKDAKNTYEAIKNKNISLIIIDDYRIDYKWESFFKKKGFKLAVIDDLANRKHSCDYLIDSGWYGFDKNNLRYNKLVGKKTIKLLGPKYKIINPKLKKIKTTKKFFFIYFGGGSYFLKYRKLIFYLIEELNKIKLKSVKVNLVISDLLKLKKSFSYKNIKVKVINNSYNLYNIINNTYLYIGANSSIVNELSYLNIPRILISVNKNQNIDISHYQELGNYFYIGYKKKINHKLFSDLVITIIKNYKRVKDLHKRKKINIDKNGSGRIVKKLIENL
;
A
#
# COMPACT_ATOMS: atom_id res chain seq x y z
N MET A 1 -2.76 31.66 3.01
CA MET A 1 -2.33 30.35 3.59
C MET A 1 -1.48 29.64 2.55
N LYS A 2 -0.37 29.01 2.96
CA LYS A 2 0.48 28.21 2.05
C LYS A 2 -0.27 26.95 1.62
N GLU A 3 -0.22 26.63 0.32
CA GLU A 3 -0.92 25.49 -0.25
C GLU A 3 0.06 24.41 -0.74
N ILE A 4 -0.30 23.14 -0.56
CA ILE A 4 0.44 21.97 -1.07
C ILE A 4 -0.48 21.22 -2.03
N ILE A 5 0.02 20.95 -3.21
CA ILE A 5 -0.65 20.14 -4.21
C ILE A 5 -0.23 18.69 -4.08
N ILE A 6 -1.17 17.76 -4.16
CA ILE A 6 -0.90 16.33 -4.28
C ILE A 6 -1.44 15.82 -5.61
N ARG A 7 -0.53 15.52 -6.56
CA ARG A 7 -0.88 14.90 -7.84
C ARG A 7 -0.79 13.39 -7.69
N THR A 8 -1.94 12.74 -7.69
CA THR A 8 -2.04 11.28 -7.56
C THR A 8 -3.20 10.74 -8.41
N ASN A 9 -3.24 9.43 -8.59
CA ASN A 9 -4.34 8.78 -9.27
C ASN A 9 -4.75 7.48 -8.58
N PHE A 10 -6.00 7.09 -8.83
CA PHE A 10 -6.55 5.82 -8.38
C PHE A 10 -7.67 5.37 -9.31
N ASN A 11 -7.71 4.12 -9.66
CA ASN A 11 -8.79 3.51 -10.45
C ASN A 11 -8.82 1.99 -10.19
N LYS A 12 -9.74 1.27 -10.83
CA LYS A 12 -9.86 -0.19 -10.68
C LYS A 12 -8.59 -0.95 -11.08
N LYS A 13 -7.76 -0.43 -11.99
CA LYS A 13 -6.52 -1.04 -12.48
C LYS A 13 -5.33 -0.73 -11.57
N ILE A 14 -5.20 0.53 -11.15
CA ILE A 14 -4.08 1.01 -10.29
C ILE A 14 -4.32 0.62 -8.84
N GLY A 15 -5.59 0.57 -8.41
CA GLY A 15 -5.97 0.37 -7.01
C GLY A 15 -5.95 1.68 -6.21
N LEU A 16 -6.12 1.57 -4.90
CA LEU A 16 -6.27 2.71 -3.98
C LEU A 16 -5.01 3.02 -3.16
N GLY A 17 -3.94 2.25 -3.33
CA GLY A 17 -2.73 2.35 -2.49
C GLY A 17 -2.08 3.73 -2.53
N HIS A 18 -1.90 4.31 -3.73
CA HIS A 18 -1.35 5.65 -3.94
C HIS A 18 -2.22 6.72 -3.25
N PHE A 19 -3.52 6.67 -3.49
CA PHE A 19 -4.44 7.63 -2.91
C PHE A 19 -4.45 7.58 -1.37
N PHE A 20 -4.50 6.39 -0.77
CA PHE A 20 -4.49 6.27 0.70
C PHE A 20 -3.19 6.76 1.33
N ARG A 21 -2.02 6.47 0.74
CA ARG A 21 -0.77 6.99 1.29
C ARG A 21 -0.68 8.52 1.20
N CYS A 22 -1.17 9.10 0.11
CA CYS A 22 -1.33 10.55 -0.02
C CYS A 22 -2.31 11.15 0.98
N LEU A 23 -3.44 10.47 1.23
CA LEU A 23 -4.44 10.89 2.21
C LEU A 23 -3.87 10.91 3.65
N TYR A 24 -2.96 10.00 3.99
CA TYR A 24 -2.31 10.00 5.30
C TYR A 24 -1.32 11.17 5.44
N LEU A 25 -0.60 11.52 4.39
CA LEU A 25 0.24 12.71 4.35
C LEU A 25 -0.59 13.99 4.42
N GLN A 26 -1.67 14.09 3.65
CA GLN A 26 -2.60 15.22 3.67
C GLN A 26 -3.07 15.53 5.10
N LYS A 27 -3.53 14.52 5.85
CA LYS A 27 -3.99 14.72 7.24
C LYS A 27 -2.92 15.32 8.16
N LEU A 28 -1.66 14.97 7.96
CA LEU A 28 -0.57 15.52 8.75
C LEU A 28 -0.19 16.93 8.30
N LEU A 29 -0.21 17.20 6.99
CA LEU A 29 0.06 18.52 6.44
C LEU A 29 -1.02 19.54 6.85
N THR A 30 -2.30 19.13 6.82
CA THR A 30 -3.41 19.98 7.30
C THR A 30 -3.27 20.30 8.80
N LYS A 31 -2.80 19.35 9.62
CA LYS A 31 -2.48 19.62 11.04
C LYS A 31 -1.31 20.59 11.24
N LYS A 32 -0.53 20.86 10.19
CA LYS A 32 0.57 21.83 10.16
C LYS A 32 0.16 23.15 9.45
N ASN A 33 -1.15 23.39 9.37
CA ASN A 33 -1.75 24.61 8.80
C ASN A 33 -1.48 24.83 7.30
N PHE A 34 -1.25 23.73 6.53
CA PHE A 34 -1.23 23.82 5.08
C PHE A 34 -2.61 23.52 4.50
N LEU A 35 -3.03 24.30 3.51
CA LEU A 35 -4.11 23.92 2.62
C LEU A 35 -3.57 22.80 1.71
N VAL A 36 -4.32 21.72 1.54
CA VAL A 36 -3.90 20.61 0.67
C VAL A 36 -4.97 20.34 -0.36
N THR A 37 -4.59 20.47 -1.63
CA THR A 37 -5.47 20.21 -2.77
C THR A 37 -4.96 19.00 -3.56
N PHE A 38 -5.85 18.05 -3.81
CA PHE A 38 -5.57 16.91 -4.68
C PHE A 38 -5.84 17.26 -6.13
N ILE A 39 -4.95 16.84 -7.03
CA ILE A 39 -5.22 16.80 -8.46
C ILE A 39 -5.30 15.34 -8.89
N ILE A 40 -6.44 14.95 -9.43
CA ILE A 40 -6.76 13.59 -9.88
C ILE A 40 -7.33 13.61 -11.29
N ASP A 41 -7.37 12.46 -11.96
CA ASP A 41 -7.90 12.32 -13.32
C ASP A 41 -8.86 11.11 -13.43
N ASN A 42 -9.83 11.05 -12.55
CA ASN A 42 -10.87 10.03 -12.63
C ASN A 42 -12.23 10.53 -12.13
N ASN A 43 -13.32 9.87 -12.58
CA ASN A 43 -14.69 10.28 -12.28
C ASN A 43 -15.26 9.64 -11.00
N ILE A 44 -14.42 9.17 -10.09
CA ILE A 44 -14.93 8.53 -8.88
C ILE A 44 -15.25 9.60 -7.83
N ALA A 45 -16.46 10.14 -7.89
CA ALA A 45 -17.09 10.79 -6.75
C ALA A 45 -17.41 9.70 -5.71
N THR A 46 -16.55 9.51 -4.73
CA THR A 46 -16.74 8.51 -3.69
C THR A 46 -16.83 9.18 -2.32
N ARG A 47 -17.38 8.44 -1.34
CA ARG A 47 -17.29 8.83 0.08
C ARG A 47 -15.86 9.16 0.53
N LEU A 48 -14.84 8.69 -0.21
CA LEU A 48 -13.43 8.93 0.09
C LEU A 48 -12.98 10.37 -0.19
N THR A 49 -13.65 11.05 -1.12
CA THR A 49 -13.26 12.39 -1.60
C THR A 49 -14.14 13.51 -1.06
N LYS A 50 -15.25 13.19 -0.35
CA LYS A 50 -16.29 14.13 0.06
C LYS A 50 -15.79 15.36 0.84
N ASN A 51 -14.70 15.22 1.60
CA ASN A 51 -14.16 16.29 2.46
C ASN A 51 -12.73 16.69 2.04
N LEU A 52 -12.41 16.58 0.76
CA LEU A 52 -11.10 16.94 0.21
C LEU A 52 -11.24 18.07 -0.79
N ASN A 53 -10.28 18.97 -0.82
CA ASN A 53 -10.14 19.92 -1.91
C ASN A 53 -9.60 19.16 -3.12
N ILE A 54 -10.34 19.11 -4.21
CA ILE A 54 -10.02 18.31 -5.39
C ILE A 54 -10.20 19.13 -6.66
N ILE A 55 -9.17 19.09 -7.51
CA ILE A 55 -9.22 19.46 -8.91
C ILE A 55 -9.25 18.16 -9.71
N ASN A 56 -10.30 17.92 -10.47
CA ASN A 56 -10.47 16.68 -11.23
C ASN A 56 -10.40 16.94 -12.72
N PHE A 57 -9.43 16.34 -13.40
CA PHE A 57 -9.26 16.47 -14.86
C PHE A 57 -10.12 15.49 -15.68
N GLY A 58 -10.93 14.68 -15.01
CA GLY A 58 -11.76 13.67 -15.63
C GLY A 58 -10.99 12.43 -16.12
N ASN A 59 -11.74 11.49 -16.70
CA ASN A 59 -11.19 10.20 -17.14
C ASN A 59 -10.68 10.27 -18.59
N LYS A 60 -9.67 11.09 -18.87
CA LYS A 60 -9.07 11.24 -20.20
C LYS A 60 -7.82 10.35 -20.33
N LYS A 61 -7.45 9.98 -21.57
CA LYS A 61 -6.18 9.32 -21.85
C LYS A 61 -5.04 10.21 -21.34
N PHE A 62 -4.23 9.70 -20.45
CA PHE A 62 -3.12 10.43 -19.85
C PHE A 62 -2.07 10.80 -20.90
N ASN A 63 -1.67 12.05 -20.91
CA ASN A 63 -0.54 12.58 -21.66
C ASN A 63 0.25 13.50 -20.74
N SER A 64 1.52 13.18 -20.48
CA SER A 64 2.38 13.85 -19.50
C SER A 64 2.49 15.37 -19.75
N PHE A 65 2.72 15.78 -20.98
CA PHE A 65 2.86 17.20 -21.33
C PHE A 65 1.56 18.00 -21.15
N LYS A 66 0.43 17.42 -21.60
CA LYS A 66 -0.90 18.05 -21.43
C LYS A 66 -1.29 18.12 -19.95
N ASP A 67 -0.99 17.07 -19.19
CA ASP A 67 -1.23 17.03 -17.75
C ASP A 67 -0.41 18.10 -17.02
N ALA A 68 0.87 18.29 -17.40
CA ALA A 68 1.70 19.35 -16.82
C ALA A 68 1.11 20.74 -17.09
N LYS A 69 0.67 21.03 -18.33
CA LYS A 69 0.02 22.31 -18.67
C LYS A 69 -1.27 22.52 -17.89
N ASN A 70 -2.17 21.53 -17.89
CA ASN A 70 -3.43 21.62 -17.15
C ASN A 70 -3.22 21.82 -15.65
N THR A 71 -2.25 21.09 -15.06
CA THR A 71 -1.88 21.26 -13.66
C THR A 71 -1.37 22.66 -13.39
N TYR A 72 -0.49 23.19 -14.23
CA TYR A 72 0.04 24.54 -14.08
C TYR A 72 -1.07 25.59 -14.17
N GLU A 73 -1.94 25.54 -15.18
CA GLU A 73 -3.06 26.47 -15.31
C GLU A 73 -3.99 26.46 -14.08
N ALA A 74 -4.21 25.28 -13.50
CA ALA A 74 -5.04 25.13 -12.31
C ALA A 74 -4.44 25.72 -11.02
N ILE A 75 -3.10 25.92 -11.00
CA ILE A 75 -2.40 26.34 -9.77
C ILE A 75 -1.58 27.63 -9.89
N LYS A 76 -1.38 28.19 -11.11
CA LYS A 76 -0.47 29.34 -11.34
C LYS A 76 -0.77 30.59 -10.50
N ASN A 77 -2.04 30.80 -10.13
CA ASN A 77 -2.50 31.94 -9.33
C ASN A 77 -2.61 31.61 -7.83
N LYS A 78 -2.06 30.48 -7.37
CA LYS A 78 -2.12 30.04 -5.99
C LYS A 78 -0.75 30.14 -5.32
N ASN A 79 -0.74 30.33 -4.00
CA ASN A 79 0.50 30.32 -3.22
C ASN A 79 0.97 28.89 -2.91
N ILE A 80 1.55 28.23 -3.92
CA ILE A 80 1.98 26.83 -3.83
C ILE A 80 3.38 26.74 -3.24
N SER A 81 3.49 26.06 -2.10
CA SER A 81 4.77 25.80 -1.45
C SER A 81 5.44 24.51 -1.90
N LEU A 82 4.66 23.49 -2.28
CA LEU A 82 5.17 22.18 -2.66
C LEU A 82 4.15 21.42 -3.54
N ILE A 83 4.66 20.66 -4.50
CA ILE A 83 3.86 19.68 -5.24
C ILE A 83 4.37 18.29 -4.87
N ILE A 84 3.51 17.44 -4.31
CA ILE A 84 3.78 16.03 -4.02
C ILE A 84 3.21 15.19 -5.16
N ILE A 85 4.04 14.33 -5.75
CA ILE A 85 3.70 13.50 -6.91
C ILE A 85 3.71 12.04 -6.48
N ASP A 86 2.61 11.35 -6.69
CA ASP A 86 2.46 9.91 -6.46
C ASP A 86 1.68 9.27 -7.60
N ASP A 87 2.29 9.28 -8.79
CA ASP A 87 1.72 8.73 -10.02
C ASP A 87 2.84 8.24 -10.95
N TYR A 88 2.91 6.94 -11.22
CA TYR A 88 3.95 6.34 -12.08
C TYR A 88 3.92 6.77 -13.55
N ARG A 89 2.83 7.41 -13.99
CA ARG A 89 2.70 7.95 -15.36
C ARG A 89 3.41 9.28 -15.55
N ILE A 90 3.72 9.96 -14.44
CA ILE A 90 4.44 11.24 -14.45
C ILE A 90 5.94 10.93 -14.64
N ASP A 91 6.56 11.68 -15.53
CA ASP A 91 7.93 11.49 -15.96
C ASP A 91 8.82 12.71 -15.65
N TYR A 92 10.10 12.56 -15.95
CA TYR A 92 11.12 13.61 -15.81
C TYR A 92 10.74 14.90 -16.55
N LYS A 93 10.07 14.83 -17.72
CA LYS A 93 9.69 16.02 -18.51
C LYS A 93 8.63 16.84 -17.79
N TRP A 94 7.62 16.18 -17.21
CA TRP A 94 6.61 16.80 -16.36
C TRP A 94 7.24 17.50 -15.15
N GLU A 95 8.09 16.80 -14.44
CA GLU A 95 8.77 17.30 -13.26
C GLU A 95 9.68 18.48 -13.60
N SER A 96 10.47 18.39 -14.67
CA SER A 96 11.37 19.46 -15.15
C SER A 96 10.61 20.71 -15.58
N PHE A 97 9.39 20.57 -16.14
CA PHE A 97 8.53 21.71 -16.46
C PHE A 97 8.21 22.54 -15.22
N PHE A 98 7.86 21.90 -14.10
CA PHE A 98 7.57 22.60 -12.85
C PHE A 98 8.85 23.12 -12.17
N LYS A 99 9.94 22.37 -12.22
CA LYS A 99 11.23 22.83 -11.69
C LYS A 99 11.71 24.11 -12.37
N LYS A 100 11.60 24.21 -13.70
CA LYS A 100 11.93 25.43 -14.47
C LYS A 100 11.05 26.63 -14.09
N LYS A 101 9.86 26.41 -13.56
CA LYS A 101 8.94 27.45 -13.06
C LYS A 101 9.12 27.77 -11.56
N GLY A 102 10.17 27.24 -10.93
CA GLY A 102 10.51 27.52 -9.55
C GLY A 102 9.75 26.70 -8.49
N PHE A 103 8.90 25.76 -8.87
CA PHE A 103 8.17 24.95 -7.91
C PHE A 103 9.08 23.94 -7.20
N LYS A 104 8.85 23.72 -5.92
CA LYS A 104 9.44 22.60 -5.16
C LYS A 104 8.62 21.31 -5.41
N LEU A 105 9.32 20.20 -5.65
CA LEU A 105 8.72 18.91 -5.96
C LEU A 105 9.15 17.83 -4.99
N ALA A 106 8.20 17.01 -4.52
CA ALA A 106 8.45 15.77 -3.80
C ALA A 106 7.84 14.60 -4.58
N VAL A 107 8.64 13.62 -4.97
CA VAL A 107 8.20 12.45 -5.71
C VAL A 107 8.18 11.24 -4.80
N ILE A 108 7.06 10.52 -4.78
CA ILE A 108 6.95 9.20 -4.17
C ILE A 108 7.11 8.18 -5.28
N ASP A 109 8.25 7.48 -5.29
CA ASP A 109 8.56 6.42 -6.26
C ASP A 109 9.11 5.20 -5.53
N ASP A 110 8.72 4.01 -5.97
CA ASP A 110 9.20 2.73 -5.43
C ASP A 110 9.67 1.77 -6.53
N LEU A 111 9.73 2.26 -7.78
CA LEU A 111 10.17 1.49 -8.93
C LEU A 111 11.66 1.66 -9.25
N ALA A 112 12.24 2.85 -9.05
CA ALA A 112 13.61 3.23 -9.39
C ALA A 112 13.99 2.83 -10.82
N ASN A 113 13.10 3.07 -11.78
CA ASN A 113 13.25 2.66 -13.17
C ASN A 113 13.30 3.84 -14.16
N ARG A 114 13.28 5.08 -13.65
CA ARG A 114 13.32 6.31 -14.45
C ARG A 114 14.01 7.45 -13.71
N LYS A 115 14.47 8.45 -14.46
CA LYS A 115 15.02 9.69 -13.89
C LYS A 115 13.91 10.58 -13.30
N HIS A 116 14.27 11.37 -12.27
CA HIS A 116 13.40 12.36 -11.64
C HIS A 116 14.08 13.72 -11.54
N SER A 117 13.28 14.77 -11.65
CA SER A 117 13.67 16.17 -11.44
C SER A 117 12.93 16.72 -10.22
N CYS A 118 13.40 16.41 -9.02
CA CYS A 118 12.70 16.73 -7.79
C CYS A 118 13.64 17.20 -6.67
N ASP A 119 13.09 17.89 -5.68
CA ASP A 119 13.82 18.30 -4.46
C ASP A 119 13.85 17.19 -3.43
N TYR A 120 12.76 16.41 -3.36
CA TYR A 120 12.63 15.28 -2.45
C TYR A 120 12.23 14.02 -3.22
N LEU A 121 12.92 12.93 -2.96
CA LEU A 121 12.52 11.60 -3.43
C LEU A 121 12.20 10.72 -2.23
N ILE A 122 11.04 10.07 -2.26
CA ILE A 122 10.55 9.23 -1.18
C ILE A 122 10.36 7.81 -1.72
N ASP A 123 11.21 6.87 -1.28
CA ASP A 123 11.02 5.44 -1.48
C ASP A 123 11.14 4.70 -0.16
N SER A 124 10.02 4.27 0.34
CA SER A 124 9.95 3.54 1.60
C SER A 124 10.18 2.03 1.46
N GLY A 125 10.56 1.54 0.28
CA GLY A 125 10.92 0.14 0.02
C GLY A 125 12.12 -0.34 0.84
N TRP A 126 12.31 -1.65 0.88
CA TRP A 126 13.49 -2.28 1.46
C TRP A 126 14.06 -3.30 0.48
N TYR A 127 15.32 -3.12 0.15
CA TYR A 127 16.04 -3.89 -0.87
C TYR A 127 17.43 -4.35 -0.38
N GLY A 128 17.64 -4.35 0.94
CA GLY A 128 18.96 -4.47 1.57
C GLY A 128 19.63 -3.10 1.73
N PHE A 129 20.59 -3.03 2.66
CA PHE A 129 21.20 -1.77 3.08
C PHE A 129 21.89 -1.04 1.91
N ASP A 130 22.82 -1.71 1.25
CA ASP A 130 23.61 -1.10 0.16
C ASP A 130 22.75 -0.70 -1.03
N LYS A 131 21.89 -1.61 -1.47
CA LYS A 131 20.99 -1.35 -2.60
C LYS A 131 20.02 -0.21 -2.35
N ASN A 132 19.51 -0.08 -1.11
CA ASN A 132 18.66 1.04 -0.74
C ASN A 132 19.37 2.38 -0.88
N ASN A 133 20.59 2.49 -0.39
CA ASN A 133 21.35 3.73 -0.41
C ASN A 133 21.75 4.17 -1.84
N LEU A 134 22.05 3.21 -2.72
CA LEU A 134 22.54 3.48 -4.09
C LEU A 134 21.42 3.60 -5.12
N ARG A 135 20.20 3.12 -4.80
CA ARG A 135 19.11 2.88 -5.76
C ARG A 135 18.76 4.06 -6.65
N TYR A 136 18.89 5.29 -6.17
CA TYR A 136 18.54 6.51 -6.91
C TYR A 136 19.74 7.38 -7.29
N ASN A 137 20.97 6.96 -7.05
CA ASN A 137 22.14 7.82 -7.24
C ASN A 137 22.31 8.36 -8.68
N LYS A 138 21.90 7.58 -9.70
CA LYS A 138 21.93 7.97 -11.12
C LYS A 138 20.57 8.45 -11.64
N LEU A 139 19.54 8.46 -10.79
CA LEU A 139 18.17 8.75 -11.19
C LEU A 139 17.66 10.11 -10.70
N VAL A 140 18.37 10.74 -9.77
CA VAL A 140 18.03 12.08 -9.24
C VAL A 140 19.24 12.99 -9.22
N GLY A 141 19.02 14.30 -9.14
CA GLY A 141 20.07 15.30 -9.01
C GLY A 141 20.84 15.19 -7.68
N LYS A 142 22.10 15.63 -7.67
CA LYS A 142 22.97 15.61 -6.47
C LYS A 142 22.35 16.34 -5.25
N LYS A 143 21.56 17.39 -5.49
CA LYS A 143 20.88 18.19 -4.44
C LYS A 143 19.57 17.59 -3.96
N THR A 144 19.06 16.52 -4.58
CA THR A 144 17.80 15.87 -4.19
C THR A 144 17.94 15.19 -2.84
N ILE A 145 17.06 15.53 -1.90
CA ILE A 145 16.98 14.88 -0.59
C ILE A 145 16.26 13.55 -0.74
N LYS A 146 16.98 12.46 -0.46
CA LYS A 146 16.47 11.09 -0.60
C LYS A 146 15.95 10.58 0.76
N LEU A 147 14.65 10.31 0.85
CA LEU A 147 13.99 9.72 2.02
C LEU A 147 13.75 8.23 1.75
N LEU A 148 14.76 7.41 2.00
CA LEU A 148 14.79 6.00 1.61
C LEU A 148 14.64 5.06 2.78
N GLY A 149 13.96 3.94 2.51
CA GLY A 149 13.86 2.78 3.40
C GLY A 149 12.69 2.79 4.37
N PRO A 150 12.57 1.73 5.17
CA PRO A 150 11.39 1.41 5.97
C PRO A 150 11.02 2.45 7.05
N LYS A 151 11.98 3.25 7.50
CA LYS A 151 11.71 4.35 8.44
C LYS A 151 10.76 5.42 7.89
N TYR A 152 10.58 5.46 6.56
CA TYR A 152 9.66 6.37 5.87
C TYR A 152 8.38 5.67 5.39
N LYS A 153 8.06 4.47 5.90
CA LYS A 153 6.80 3.79 5.55
C LYS A 153 5.59 4.62 5.94
N ILE A 154 4.72 4.82 4.95
CA ILE A 154 3.43 5.50 5.14
C ILE A 154 2.40 4.42 5.45
N ILE A 155 1.94 4.35 6.69
CA ILE A 155 0.94 3.39 7.14
C ILE A 155 -0.27 4.09 7.75
N ASN A 156 -1.39 3.39 7.81
CA ASN A 156 -2.63 3.94 8.36
C ASN A 156 -2.45 4.33 9.84
N PRO A 157 -2.66 5.59 10.23
CA PRO A 157 -2.50 6.05 11.62
C PRO A 157 -3.53 5.43 12.58
N LYS A 158 -4.64 4.87 12.08
CA LYS A 158 -5.69 4.21 12.87
C LYS A 158 -5.33 2.79 13.32
N LEU A 159 -4.21 2.24 12.84
CA LEU A 159 -3.77 0.92 13.26
C LEU A 159 -3.40 0.90 14.74
N LYS A 160 -3.84 -0.15 15.43
CA LYS A 160 -3.57 -0.36 16.86
C LYS A 160 -3.03 -1.78 17.07
N LYS A 161 -1.98 -1.92 17.89
CA LYS A 161 -1.51 -3.22 18.36
C LYS A 161 -2.51 -3.75 19.40
N ILE A 162 -3.45 -4.59 18.97
CA ILE A 162 -4.48 -5.18 19.84
C ILE A 162 -4.07 -6.62 20.16
N LYS A 163 -4.16 -7.02 21.42
CA LYS A 163 -4.11 -8.43 21.79
C LYS A 163 -5.46 -9.04 21.41
N THR A 164 -5.50 -9.83 20.35
CA THR A 164 -6.72 -10.57 19.98
C THR A 164 -6.61 -12.03 20.43
N THR A 165 -7.67 -12.50 21.10
CA THR A 165 -7.86 -13.92 21.43
C THR A 165 -8.61 -14.66 20.31
N LYS A 166 -9.25 -13.91 19.41
CA LYS A 166 -10.05 -14.45 18.32
C LYS A 166 -9.17 -14.78 17.11
N LYS A 167 -9.40 -15.93 16.50
CA LYS A 167 -8.66 -16.39 15.31
C LYS A 167 -9.33 -15.86 14.04
N PHE A 168 -9.09 -14.58 13.68
CA PHE A 168 -9.56 -14.01 12.43
C PHE A 168 -8.52 -14.17 11.34
N PHE A 169 -8.86 -14.93 10.30
CA PHE A 169 -8.05 -14.99 9.09
C PHE A 169 -8.49 -13.90 8.14
N PHE A 170 -7.51 -13.19 7.60
CA PHE A 170 -7.76 -12.15 6.61
C PHE A 170 -7.20 -12.60 5.27
N ILE A 171 -8.09 -12.86 4.31
CA ILE A 171 -7.74 -13.30 2.97
C ILE A 171 -8.05 -12.15 1.99
N TYR A 172 -7.01 -11.68 1.27
CA TYR A 172 -7.15 -10.51 0.40
C TYR A 172 -6.17 -10.52 -0.77
N PHE A 173 -6.68 -10.41 -1.98
CA PHE A 173 -5.89 -10.40 -3.22
C PHE A 173 -5.86 -9.03 -3.92
N GLY A 174 -6.16 -7.94 -3.21
CA GLY A 174 -6.22 -6.61 -3.77
C GLY A 174 -7.58 -6.24 -4.36
N GLY A 175 -7.70 -5.01 -4.85
CA GLY A 175 -8.96 -4.46 -5.38
C GLY A 175 -9.35 -4.94 -6.79
N GLY A 176 -8.58 -5.83 -7.41
CA GLY A 176 -8.85 -6.36 -8.76
C GLY A 176 -9.51 -7.74 -8.75
N SER A 177 -9.62 -8.35 -9.93
CA SER A 177 -10.22 -9.69 -10.13
C SER A 177 -9.29 -10.86 -9.75
N TYR A 178 -8.16 -10.57 -9.10
CA TYR A 178 -7.14 -11.59 -8.78
C TYR A 178 -7.65 -12.73 -7.92
N PHE A 179 -8.67 -12.50 -7.08
CA PHE A 179 -9.29 -13.55 -6.29
C PHE A 179 -9.79 -14.73 -7.17
N LEU A 180 -10.33 -14.46 -8.35
CA LEU A 180 -10.82 -15.52 -9.26
C LEU A 180 -9.74 -16.54 -9.58
N LYS A 181 -8.50 -16.08 -9.78
CA LYS A 181 -7.35 -16.95 -10.06
C LYS A 181 -7.04 -17.91 -8.91
N TYR A 182 -7.24 -17.47 -7.68
CA TYR A 182 -6.91 -18.23 -6.48
C TYR A 182 -8.15 -18.82 -5.80
N ARG A 183 -9.34 -18.71 -6.42
CA ARG A 183 -10.61 -19.14 -5.83
C ARG A 183 -10.58 -20.61 -5.41
N LYS A 184 -10.16 -21.52 -6.30
CA LYS A 184 -10.08 -22.95 -6.01
C LYS A 184 -9.15 -23.25 -4.84
N LEU A 185 -7.97 -22.62 -4.79
CA LEU A 185 -7.02 -22.74 -3.70
C LEU A 185 -7.62 -22.32 -2.35
N ILE A 186 -8.33 -21.18 -2.32
CA ILE A 186 -8.90 -20.65 -1.08
C ILE A 186 -10.08 -21.49 -0.59
N PHE A 187 -10.96 -21.93 -1.48
CA PHE A 187 -12.06 -22.81 -1.07
C PHE A 187 -11.54 -24.16 -0.58
N TYR A 188 -10.55 -24.75 -1.26
CA TYR A 188 -9.90 -25.97 -0.78
C TYR A 188 -9.29 -25.77 0.63
N LEU A 189 -8.59 -24.65 0.86
CA LEU A 189 -8.06 -24.32 2.19
C LEU A 189 -9.18 -24.24 3.24
N ILE A 190 -10.31 -23.58 2.94
CA ILE A 190 -11.43 -23.45 3.87
C ILE A 190 -12.01 -24.81 4.22
N GLU A 191 -12.13 -25.72 3.26
CA GLU A 191 -12.59 -27.09 3.47
C GLU A 191 -11.63 -27.88 4.38
N GLU A 192 -10.32 -27.81 4.12
CA GLU A 192 -9.31 -28.45 4.97
C GLU A 192 -9.30 -27.89 6.40
N LEU A 193 -9.42 -26.57 6.56
CA LEU A 193 -9.53 -25.92 7.86
C LEU A 193 -10.79 -26.35 8.61
N ASN A 194 -11.89 -26.62 7.89
CA ASN A 194 -13.14 -27.09 8.49
C ASN A 194 -13.06 -28.52 9.03
N LYS A 195 -12.19 -29.36 8.46
CA LYS A 195 -11.93 -30.74 8.96
C LYS A 195 -11.21 -30.73 10.30
N ILE A 196 -10.42 -29.66 10.54
CA ILE A 196 -9.66 -29.54 11.79
C ILE A 196 -10.57 -28.95 12.88
N LYS A 197 -10.66 -29.62 14.04
CA LYS A 197 -11.39 -29.14 15.23
C LYS A 197 -10.73 -27.90 15.85
N LEU A 198 -10.55 -26.84 15.07
CA LEU A 198 -10.06 -25.55 15.57
C LEU A 198 -11.24 -24.84 16.24
N LYS A 199 -11.15 -24.60 17.56
CA LYS A 199 -12.16 -23.82 18.28
C LYS A 199 -12.37 -22.46 17.58
N SER A 200 -13.55 -22.27 16.93
CA SER A 200 -14.08 -21.08 16.27
C SER A 200 -13.07 -20.24 15.44
N VAL A 201 -12.77 -20.67 14.23
CA VAL A 201 -12.04 -19.86 13.22
C VAL A 201 -13.04 -18.98 12.46
N LYS A 202 -12.75 -17.70 12.34
CA LYS A 202 -13.49 -16.77 11.48
C LYS A 202 -12.60 -16.34 10.33
N VAL A 203 -13.12 -16.45 9.12
CA VAL A 203 -12.41 -16.02 7.91
C VAL A 203 -13.07 -14.76 7.36
N ASN A 204 -12.32 -13.67 7.27
CA ASN A 204 -12.72 -12.47 6.55
C ASN A 204 -12.14 -12.55 5.14
N LEU A 205 -12.97 -12.88 4.17
CA LEU A 205 -12.61 -12.92 2.77
C LEU A 205 -12.99 -11.56 2.15
N VAL A 206 -11.99 -10.75 1.82
CA VAL A 206 -12.23 -9.46 1.16
C VAL A 206 -12.02 -9.61 -0.34
N ILE A 207 -13.05 -9.30 -1.09
CA ILE A 207 -13.08 -9.42 -2.55
C ILE A 207 -13.48 -8.11 -3.22
N SER A 208 -13.20 -7.99 -4.51
CA SER A 208 -13.68 -6.87 -5.34
C SER A 208 -15.20 -6.94 -5.54
N ASP A 209 -15.86 -5.79 -5.60
CA ASP A 209 -17.31 -5.65 -5.88
C ASP A 209 -17.77 -6.30 -7.18
N LEU A 210 -16.84 -6.59 -8.09
CA LEU A 210 -17.12 -7.26 -9.37
C LEU A 210 -17.54 -8.72 -9.21
N LEU A 211 -17.35 -9.30 -8.03
CA LEU A 211 -17.63 -10.70 -7.75
C LEU A 211 -18.87 -10.83 -6.87
N LYS A 212 -19.98 -11.25 -7.48
CA LYS A 212 -21.25 -11.53 -6.76
C LYS A 212 -21.13 -12.84 -5.97
N LEU A 213 -20.39 -12.83 -4.85
CA LEU A 213 -20.41 -13.93 -3.89
C LEU A 213 -21.44 -13.68 -2.80
N LYS A 214 -22.00 -14.77 -2.24
CA LYS A 214 -22.85 -14.69 -1.04
C LYS A 214 -22.11 -13.93 0.06
N LYS A 215 -22.79 -13.07 0.80
CA LYS A 215 -22.18 -12.20 1.84
C LYS A 215 -21.55 -13.00 2.98
N SER A 216 -22.02 -14.21 3.23
CA SER A 216 -21.45 -15.12 4.22
C SER A 216 -21.86 -16.55 3.94
N PHE A 217 -21.04 -17.48 4.38
CA PHE A 217 -21.38 -18.91 4.44
C PHE A 217 -20.69 -19.54 5.64
N SER A 218 -21.30 -20.59 6.17
CA SER A 218 -20.81 -21.26 7.37
C SER A 218 -20.60 -22.74 7.06
N TYR A 219 -19.50 -23.27 7.54
CA TYR A 219 -19.22 -24.67 7.69
C TYR A 219 -19.34 -25.05 9.18
N LYS A 220 -19.29 -26.32 9.51
CA LYS A 220 -19.41 -26.82 10.89
C LYS A 220 -18.49 -26.06 11.88
N ASN A 221 -17.24 -25.83 11.51
CA ASN A 221 -16.20 -25.25 12.37
C ASN A 221 -15.73 -23.86 11.94
N ILE A 222 -16.17 -23.34 10.79
CA ILE A 222 -15.68 -22.09 10.18
C ILE A 222 -16.82 -21.19 9.75
N LYS A 223 -16.74 -19.92 10.13
CA LYS A 223 -17.61 -18.86 9.60
C LYS A 223 -16.84 -18.00 8.62
N VAL A 224 -17.29 -17.92 7.37
CA VAL A 224 -16.71 -17.07 6.34
C VAL A 224 -17.58 -15.85 6.13
N LYS A 225 -17.01 -14.67 6.33
CA LYS A 225 -17.63 -13.40 6.00
C LYS A 225 -17.00 -12.85 4.74
N VAL A 226 -17.79 -12.66 3.71
CA VAL A 226 -17.36 -12.02 2.47
C VAL A 226 -17.59 -10.53 2.59
N ILE A 227 -16.53 -9.74 2.38
CA ILE A 227 -16.55 -8.29 2.46
C ILE A 227 -16.24 -7.73 1.10
N ASN A 228 -17.23 -7.11 0.48
CA ASN A 228 -17.08 -6.47 -0.81
C ASN A 228 -16.40 -5.11 -0.61
N ASN A 229 -15.29 -4.92 -1.31
CA ASN A 229 -14.56 -3.67 -1.50
C ASN A 229 -14.55 -2.72 -0.28
N SER A 230 -13.94 -3.18 0.80
CA SER A 230 -13.84 -2.35 2.01
C SER A 230 -12.72 -1.31 1.88
N TYR A 231 -13.10 -0.04 1.83
CA TYR A 231 -12.15 1.08 1.92
C TYR A 231 -11.53 1.25 3.30
N ASN A 232 -12.09 0.61 4.32
CA ASN A 232 -11.67 0.71 5.72
C ASN A 232 -11.12 -0.61 6.26
N LEU A 233 -10.06 -1.12 5.61
CA LEU A 233 -9.45 -2.39 5.99
C LEU A 233 -8.80 -2.38 7.37
N TYR A 234 -8.53 -1.22 7.97
CA TYR A 234 -7.82 -1.12 9.25
C TYR A 234 -8.52 -1.87 10.39
N ASN A 235 -9.86 -1.92 10.41
CA ASN A 235 -10.60 -2.69 11.43
C ASN A 235 -10.37 -4.20 11.25
N ILE A 236 -10.26 -4.67 10.01
CA ILE A 236 -9.97 -6.07 9.72
C ILE A 236 -8.53 -6.37 10.11
N ILE A 237 -7.59 -5.53 9.67
CA ILE A 237 -6.16 -5.67 9.94
C ILE A 237 -5.89 -5.69 11.44
N ASN A 238 -6.48 -4.79 12.23
CA ASN A 238 -6.30 -4.73 13.67
C ASN A 238 -6.70 -6.04 14.38
N ASN A 239 -7.66 -6.76 13.83
CA ASN A 239 -8.18 -8.01 14.40
C ASN A 239 -7.62 -9.26 13.70
N THR A 240 -6.66 -9.10 12.78
CA THR A 240 -6.13 -10.21 12.01
C THR A 240 -5.19 -11.07 12.85
N TYR A 241 -5.45 -12.38 12.81
CA TYR A 241 -4.59 -13.41 13.38
C TYR A 241 -3.57 -13.91 12.36
N LEU A 242 -4.01 -14.25 11.16
CA LEU A 242 -3.20 -14.69 10.04
C LEU A 242 -3.68 -14.02 8.74
N TYR A 243 -2.75 -13.48 7.96
CA TYR A 243 -3.02 -12.94 6.64
C TYR A 243 -2.61 -13.93 5.54
N ILE A 244 -3.44 -14.07 4.52
CA ILE A 244 -3.15 -14.84 3.31
C ILE A 244 -3.55 -13.97 2.12
N GLY A 245 -2.61 -13.69 1.22
CA GLY A 245 -3.00 -12.91 0.05
C GLY A 245 -1.90 -12.16 -0.66
N ALA A 246 -2.32 -11.13 -1.41
CA ALA A 246 -1.43 -10.39 -2.29
C ALA A 246 -0.30 -9.66 -1.54
N ASN A 247 0.89 -9.70 -2.14
CA ASN A 247 2.01 -8.87 -1.71
C ASN A 247 1.80 -7.41 -2.15
N SER A 248 1.00 -6.68 -1.40
CA SER A 248 0.61 -5.28 -1.67
C SER A 248 1.01 -4.36 -0.51
N SER A 249 0.69 -3.06 -0.60
CA SER A 249 1.02 -2.07 0.43
C SER A 249 0.56 -2.44 1.84
N ILE A 250 -0.51 -3.23 1.98
CA ILE A 250 -1.04 -3.73 3.26
C ILE A 250 -0.02 -4.55 4.07
N VAL A 251 0.97 -5.15 3.39
CA VAL A 251 2.03 -5.93 4.03
C VAL A 251 2.84 -5.10 5.03
N ASN A 252 2.99 -3.80 4.77
CA ASN A 252 3.68 -2.89 5.69
C ASN A 252 2.91 -2.73 7.01
N GLU A 253 1.59 -2.66 6.94
CA GLU A 253 0.68 -2.56 8.08
C GLU A 253 0.68 -3.85 8.89
N LEU A 254 0.67 -5.00 8.22
CA LEU A 254 0.80 -6.31 8.85
C LEU A 254 2.18 -6.48 9.51
N SER A 255 3.25 -5.96 8.87
CA SER A 255 4.59 -5.97 9.44
C SER A 255 4.68 -5.11 10.70
N TYR A 256 4.08 -3.91 10.70
CA TYR A 256 3.99 -3.07 11.90
C TYR A 256 3.29 -3.79 13.06
N LEU A 257 2.23 -4.54 12.78
CA LEU A 257 1.46 -5.27 13.80
C LEU A 257 2.07 -6.63 14.18
N ASN A 258 3.15 -7.06 13.55
CA ASN A 258 3.76 -8.39 13.70
C ASN A 258 2.76 -9.54 13.42
N ILE A 259 1.91 -9.36 12.41
CA ILE A 259 0.93 -10.37 12.02
C ILE A 259 1.61 -11.40 11.12
N PRO A 260 1.53 -12.70 11.45
CA PRO A 260 1.93 -13.79 10.56
C PRO A 260 1.19 -13.69 9.23
N ARG A 261 1.93 -13.94 8.12
CA ARG A 261 1.39 -13.76 6.78
C ARG A 261 2.00 -14.68 5.76
N ILE A 262 1.17 -15.13 4.82
CA ILE A 262 1.57 -15.85 3.62
C ILE A 262 1.31 -14.92 2.44
N LEU A 263 2.36 -14.56 1.72
CA LEU A 263 2.31 -13.61 0.62
C LEU A 263 2.34 -14.33 -0.72
N ILE A 264 1.46 -13.92 -1.62
CA ILE A 264 1.36 -14.43 -2.98
C ILE A 264 1.51 -13.24 -3.94
N SER A 265 2.46 -13.29 -4.87
CA SER A 265 2.53 -12.28 -5.92
C SER A 265 1.46 -12.50 -6.98
N VAL A 266 0.59 -11.51 -7.13
CA VAL A 266 -0.50 -11.55 -8.13
C VAL A 266 -0.15 -10.80 -9.41
N ASN A 267 0.82 -9.89 -9.34
CA ASN A 267 1.34 -9.08 -10.45
C ASN A 267 2.87 -9.13 -10.52
N LYS A 268 3.42 -8.85 -11.71
CA LYS A 268 4.88 -8.79 -11.93
C LYS A 268 5.58 -7.78 -11.00
N ASN A 269 4.98 -6.61 -10.80
CA ASN A 269 5.53 -5.56 -9.92
C ASN A 269 5.60 -5.97 -8.44
N GLN A 270 4.85 -6.99 -8.02
CA GLN A 270 4.93 -7.53 -6.67
C GLN A 270 6.02 -8.60 -6.51
N ASN A 271 6.68 -8.98 -7.61
CA ASN A 271 7.79 -9.94 -7.63
C ASN A 271 9.14 -9.23 -7.71
N ILE A 272 9.20 -7.98 -7.26
CA ILE A 272 10.43 -7.22 -7.11
C ILE A 272 11.32 -7.95 -6.11
N ASP A 273 12.62 -7.73 -6.18
CA ASP A 273 13.64 -8.33 -5.34
C ASP A 273 13.15 -8.71 -3.93
N ILE A 274 13.04 -10.02 -3.71
CA ILE A 274 12.54 -10.62 -2.45
C ILE A 274 13.68 -11.06 -1.53
N SER A 275 14.94 -10.87 -1.94
CA SER A 275 16.12 -11.33 -1.21
C SER A 275 16.17 -10.87 0.25
N HIS A 276 15.57 -9.71 0.54
CA HIS A 276 15.54 -9.12 1.89
C HIS A 276 14.14 -9.13 2.55
N TYR A 277 13.19 -9.92 2.02
CA TYR A 277 11.81 -9.95 2.55
C TYR A 277 11.74 -10.46 3.99
N GLN A 278 12.55 -11.45 4.36
CA GLN A 278 12.59 -11.99 5.71
C GLN A 278 13.02 -10.94 6.74
N GLU A 279 13.83 -9.96 6.37
CA GLU A 279 14.25 -8.87 7.26
C GLU A 279 13.08 -8.00 7.72
N LEU A 280 12.01 -7.92 6.90
CA LEU A 280 10.74 -7.26 7.22
C LEU A 280 9.72 -8.20 7.91
N GLY A 281 10.09 -9.46 8.12
CA GLY A 281 9.21 -10.49 8.65
C GLY A 281 8.30 -11.14 7.60
N ASN A 282 8.66 -11.13 6.32
CA ASN A 282 7.92 -11.78 5.24
C ASN A 282 8.53 -13.16 4.97
N TYR A 283 8.32 -14.11 5.89
CA TYR A 283 8.97 -15.42 5.85
C TYR A 283 8.30 -16.41 4.89
N PHE A 284 7.00 -16.28 4.65
CA PHE A 284 6.24 -17.19 3.79
C PHE A 284 5.82 -16.44 2.52
N TYR A 285 6.57 -16.66 1.44
CA TYR A 285 6.36 -15.99 0.18
C TYR A 285 6.21 -17.01 -0.96
N ILE A 286 5.14 -16.87 -1.74
CA ILE A 286 4.86 -17.66 -2.92
C ILE A 286 4.98 -16.75 -4.15
N GLY A 287 5.90 -17.08 -5.04
CA GLY A 287 6.23 -16.27 -6.20
C GLY A 287 5.08 -16.11 -7.21
N TYR A 288 5.31 -15.24 -8.18
CA TYR A 288 4.37 -14.94 -9.26
C TYR A 288 4.23 -16.10 -10.26
N LYS A 289 3.02 -16.35 -10.76
CA LYS A 289 2.67 -17.36 -11.77
C LYS A 289 3.00 -18.82 -11.41
N LYS A 290 3.43 -19.13 -10.21
CA LYS A 290 3.64 -20.52 -9.83
C LYS A 290 2.32 -21.26 -9.67
N LYS A 291 2.28 -22.52 -10.14
CA LYS A 291 1.20 -23.44 -9.83
C LYS A 291 1.32 -23.83 -8.35
N ILE A 292 0.31 -23.50 -7.55
CA ILE A 292 0.31 -23.80 -6.12
C ILE A 292 -0.39 -25.14 -5.91
N ASN A 293 0.30 -26.08 -5.28
CA ASN A 293 -0.32 -27.31 -4.82
C ASN A 293 -1.27 -27.00 -3.65
N HIS A 294 -2.55 -27.28 -3.80
CA HIS A 294 -3.59 -26.92 -2.83
C HIS A 294 -3.40 -27.61 -1.49
N LYS A 295 -3.02 -28.91 -1.51
CA LYS A 295 -2.78 -29.70 -0.30
C LYS A 295 -1.58 -29.15 0.49
N LEU A 296 -0.42 -29.02 -0.16
CA LEU A 296 0.78 -28.48 0.48
C LEU A 296 0.59 -27.07 1.02
N PHE A 297 -0.17 -26.24 0.30
CA PHE A 297 -0.52 -24.91 0.77
C PHE A 297 -1.39 -24.96 2.04
N SER A 298 -2.38 -25.83 2.08
CA SER A 298 -3.24 -26.01 3.25
C SER A 298 -2.45 -26.57 4.43
N ASP A 299 -1.56 -27.53 4.19
CA ASP A 299 -0.68 -28.10 5.21
C ASP A 299 0.26 -27.04 5.82
N LEU A 300 0.81 -26.13 4.99
CA LEU A 300 1.59 -24.97 5.45
C LEU A 300 0.75 -24.08 6.37
N VAL A 301 -0.48 -23.72 5.96
CA VAL A 301 -1.38 -22.89 6.77
C VAL A 301 -1.68 -23.55 8.10
N ILE A 302 -1.99 -24.84 8.10
CA ILE A 302 -2.28 -25.66 9.28
C ILE A 302 -1.06 -25.71 10.20
N THR A 303 0.12 -25.91 9.65
CA THR A 303 1.39 -25.92 10.41
C THR A 303 1.65 -24.58 11.09
N ILE A 304 1.42 -23.46 10.38
CA ILE A 304 1.51 -22.11 10.96
C ILE A 304 0.53 -21.95 12.13
N ILE A 305 -0.70 -22.44 11.99
CA ILE A 305 -1.71 -22.35 13.05
C ILE A 305 -1.33 -23.18 14.27
N LYS A 306 -0.87 -24.42 14.07
CA LYS A 306 -0.42 -25.31 15.14
C LYS A 306 0.79 -24.73 15.89
N ASN A 307 1.68 -24.03 15.20
CA ASN A 307 2.89 -23.42 15.75
C ASN A 307 2.77 -21.88 15.92
N TYR A 308 1.57 -21.35 16.02
CA TYR A 308 1.32 -19.92 15.90
C TYR A 308 2.15 -19.05 16.85
N LYS A 309 2.34 -19.46 18.09
CA LYS A 309 3.17 -18.71 19.06
C LYS A 309 4.59 -18.53 18.54
N ARG A 310 5.23 -19.62 18.10
CA ARG A 310 6.59 -19.60 17.53
C ARG A 310 6.68 -18.75 16.27
N VAL A 311 5.71 -18.89 15.35
CA VAL A 311 5.65 -18.09 14.12
C VAL A 311 5.47 -16.60 14.44
N LYS A 312 4.61 -16.26 15.40
CA LYS A 312 4.40 -14.87 15.82
C LYS A 312 5.65 -14.28 16.47
N ASP A 313 6.37 -15.05 17.26
CA ASP A 313 7.62 -14.62 17.89
C ASP A 313 8.72 -14.41 16.85
N LEU A 314 8.80 -15.25 15.83
CA LEU A 314 9.67 -15.03 14.67
C LEU A 314 9.36 -13.67 13.99
N HIS A 315 8.09 -13.35 13.77
CA HIS A 315 7.70 -12.06 13.19
C HIS A 315 8.04 -10.85 14.06
N LYS A 316 8.10 -11.01 15.39
CA LYS A 316 8.55 -9.94 16.31
C LYS A 316 10.06 -9.72 16.25
N ARG A 317 10.85 -10.78 15.97
CA ARG A 317 12.32 -10.75 15.91
C ARG A 317 12.86 -10.39 14.52
N LYS A 318 12.03 -9.85 13.62
CA LYS A 318 12.47 -9.39 12.31
C LYS A 318 13.56 -8.31 12.46
N LYS A 319 14.51 -8.29 11.51
CA LYS A 319 15.66 -7.37 11.53
C LYS A 319 15.24 -5.92 11.39
N ILE A 320 14.28 -5.65 10.51
CA ILE A 320 13.80 -4.29 10.20
C ILE A 320 12.41 -4.07 10.78
N ASN A 321 12.31 -3.08 11.66
CA ASN A 321 11.04 -2.68 12.25
C ASN A 321 10.41 -1.50 11.50
N ILE A 322 9.11 -1.60 11.26
CA ILE A 322 8.27 -0.51 10.75
C ILE A 322 7.54 0.11 11.94
N ASP A 323 7.49 1.43 12.02
CA ASP A 323 6.76 2.17 13.04
C ASP A 323 5.69 3.10 12.42
N LYS A 324 4.90 3.76 13.26
CA LYS A 324 3.85 4.70 12.82
C LYS A 324 4.36 6.07 12.38
N ASN A 325 5.62 6.37 12.64
CA ASN A 325 6.13 7.74 12.55
C ASN A 325 6.69 8.06 11.16
N GLY A 326 6.67 7.10 10.22
CA GLY A 326 7.20 7.28 8.87
C GLY A 326 6.59 8.48 8.14
N SER A 327 5.26 8.59 8.15
CA SER A 327 4.57 9.76 7.55
C SER A 327 4.96 11.07 8.25
N GLY A 328 5.12 11.06 9.58
CA GLY A 328 5.55 12.23 10.34
C GLY A 328 6.97 12.67 9.99
N ARG A 329 7.90 11.70 9.81
CA ARG A 329 9.27 11.98 9.37
C ARG A 329 9.31 12.58 7.97
N ILE A 330 8.48 12.06 7.04
CA ILE A 330 8.34 12.61 5.70
C ILE A 330 7.85 14.05 5.79
N VAL A 331 6.72 14.30 6.44
CA VAL A 331 6.12 15.63 6.55
C VAL A 331 7.10 16.62 7.20
N LYS A 332 7.77 16.22 8.30
CA LYS A 332 8.78 17.06 8.92
C LYS A 332 9.84 17.49 7.92
N LYS A 333 10.42 16.56 7.16
CA LYS A 333 11.45 16.86 6.15
C LYS A 333 10.95 17.71 4.99
N LEU A 334 9.70 17.50 4.54
CA LEU A 334 9.12 18.28 3.46
C LEU A 334 8.90 19.74 3.84
N ILE A 335 8.50 20.02 5.09
CA ILE A 335 8.13 21.37 5.54
C ILE A 335 9.29 22.17 6.16
N GLU A 336 10.42 21.53 6.51
CA GLU A 336 11.59 22.19 7.13
C GLU A 336 12.11 23.38 6.29
N ASN A 337 11.90 23.38 4.99
CA ASN A 337 12.40 24.40 4.05
C ASN A 337 11.26 25.06 3.25
N LEU A 338 10.00 25.03 3.71
CA LEU A 338 8.84 25.72 3.14
C LEU A 338 8.49 26.96 3.97
#